data_99e9f2908370b468c0b1c02e71702b1c
#
_entry.id   99e9f2908370b468c0b1c02e71702b1c
#
_cell.length_a   1.000
_cell.length_b   1.000
_cell.length_c   1.000
_cell.angle_alpha   90.00
_cell.angle_beta   90.00
_cell.angle_gamma   90.00
#
_symmetry.space_group_name_H-M   'P 1'
#
loop_
_entity.id
_entity.type
_entity.pdbx_description
1 polymer ?
#
loop_
_entity_poly.entity_id
_entity_poly.type
_entity_poly.pdbx_seq_one_letter_code
_entity_poly.pdbx_strand_id
1 'polypeptide(L)'
;MINRYLKNIIYNKGPVALIMLGFIISATVIITGLNIKDGIKNKLLETSYGPIENINYTHVNFSKMKYEFIKPTLLKLSTIGAEFAEIHVGLDNGLIGTEQNKHVLIAVNYKVYPEWKLPLLSGNIISPSDIRDQKKYIMIGRNIYNKFSKQITNNSLLINGLEYKIIGVIGKKDKQTAWDDSIYLPISSLPDKFLFTQPTYNVLIKTNGTSPSKVTELIQQYASKTPNITINVSNIAVNSQYQNSIYGVLIVGGTILLVAILNLINLSSFWLYERHREFSLKMILGATKGKIILEVICELFIMTVASVSIALLPGLAFSKALVYIFDIDSIILSLSNILSTFLLLFLSTVISVIWPLKTIITPDFSRITRMR
;
A
#
# COMPACT_ATOMS: atom_id res chain seq x y z
N MET A 1 -42.58 -5.10 5.81
CA MET A 1 -42.13 -3.69 5.82
C MET A 1 -41.28 -3.35 4.61
N ILE A 2 -40.23 -4.06 4.30
CA ILE A 2 -39.32 -3.86 3.14
C ILE A 2 -40.07 -3.79 1.79
N ASN A 3 -41.04 -4.67 1.51
CA ASN A 3 -41.85 -4.66 0.30
C ASN A 3 -42.59 -3.34 0.05
N ARG A 4 -42.96 -2.60 1.09
CA ARG A 4 -43.63 -1.30 0.97
C ARG A 4 -42.65 -0.23 0.47
N TYR A 5 -41.44 -0.22 1.01
CA TYR A 5 -40.39 0.73 0.58
C TYR A 5 -39.92 0.46 -0.83
N LEU A 6 -39.74 -0.81 -1.21
CA LEU A 6 -39.43 -1.21 -2.59
C LEU A 6 -40.51 -0.76 -3.56
N LYS A 7 -41.79 -0.87 -3.18
CA LYS A 7 -42.90 -0.43 -4.02
C LYS A 7 -42.91 1.09 -4.25
N ASN A 8 -42.59 1.87 -3.22
CA ASN A 8 -42.44 3.33 -3.32
C ASN A 8 -41.27 3.75 -4.23
N ILE A 9 -40.15 3.04 -4.15
CA ILE A 9 -38.97 3.25 -5.00
C ILE A 9 -39.35 2.98 -6.47
N ILE A 10 -40.10 1.92 -6.74
CA ILE A 10 -40.51 1.53 -8.09
C ILE A 10 -41.57 2.50 -8.68
N TYR A 11 -42.38 3.12 -7.83
CA TYR A 11 -43.43 4.05 -8.31
C TYR A 11 -42.86 5.40 -8.77
N ASN A 12 -41.79 5.89 -8.13
CA ASN A 12 -41.10 7.15 -8.44
C ASN A 12 -39.85 6.93 -9.32
N LYS A 13 -39.98 6.26 -10.47
CA LYS A 13 -38.86 5.76 -11.29
C LYS A 13 -37.87 6.84 -11.72
N GLY A 14 -38.29 8.02 -12.11
CA GLY A 14 -37.41 9.06 -12.65
C GLY A 14 -36.46 9.64 -11.61
N PRO A 15 -36.96 10.28 -10.54
CA PRO A 15 -36.12 10.85 -9.49
C PRO A 15 -35.24 9.80 -8.78
N VAL A 16 -35.80 8.61 -8.53
CA VAL A 16 -35.05 7.52 -7.89
C VAL A 16 -33.91 7.01 -8.78
N ALA A 17 -34.13 6.86 -10.09
CA ALA A 17 -33.09 6.43 -11.01
C ALA A 17 -31.93 7.44 -11.08
N LEU A 18 -32.24 8.73 -11.06
CA LEU A 18 -31.23 9.80 -11.09
C LEU A 18 -30.37 9.80 -9.82
N ILE A 19 -30.99 9.61 -8.64
CA ILE A 19 -30.29 9.51 -7.38
C ILE A 19 -29.42 8.25 -7.32
N MET A 20 -29.99 7.10 -7.72
CA MET A 20 -29.23 5.85 -7.75
C MET A 20 -28.04 5.95 -8.68
N LEU A 21 -28.18 6.63 -9.82
CA LEU A 21 -27.06 6.88 -10.74
C LEU A 21 -25.97 7.72 -10.08
N GLY A 22 -26.34 8.78 -9.38
CA GLY A 22 -25.40 9.59 -8.59
C GLY A 22 -24.72 8.79 -7.48
N PHE A 23 -25.47 7.93 -6.79
CA PHE A 23 -24.90 7.05 -5.75
C PHE A 23 -23.95 6.00 -6.37
N ILE A 24 -24.29 5.43 -7.53
CA ILE A 24 -23.42 4.48 -8.24
C ILE A 24 -22.13 5.15 -8.67
N ILE A 25 -22.18 6.35 -9.23
CA ILE A 25 -20.98 7.10 -9.62
C ILE A 25 -20.11 7.40 -8.39
N SER A 26 -20.73 7.93 -7.33
CA SER A 26 -19.99 8.25 -6.09
C SER A 26 -19.41 7.00 -5.44
N ALA A 27 -20.13 5.90 -5.39
CA ALA A 27 -19.64 4.61 -4.89
C ALA A 27 -18.47 4.10 -5.71
N THR A 28 -18.56 4.17 -7.04
CA THR A 28 -17.49 3.76 -7.95
C THR A 28 -16.21 4.54 -7.70
N VAL A 29 -16.32 5.87 -7.54
CA VAL A 29 -15.18 6.75 -7.27
C VAL A 29 -14.54 6.43 -5.92
N ILE A 30 -15.35 6.26 -4.88
CA ILE A 30 -14.85 5.98 -3.52
C ILE A 30 -14.18 4.60 -3.48
N ILE A 31 -14.80 3.55 -4.02
CA ILE A 31 -14.23 2.20 -4.08
C ILE A 31 -12.89 2.23 -4.83
N THR A 32 -12.86 2.87 -5.99
CA THR A 32 -11.65 2.99 -6.80
C THR A 32 -10.54 3.73 -6.05
N GLY A 33 -10.86 4.85 -5.41
CA GLY A 33 -9.91 5.63 -4.61
C GLY A 33 -9.32 4.86 -3.42
N LEU A 34 -10.15 4.13 -2.68
CA LEU A 34 -9.70 3.28 -1.57
C LEU A 34 -8.83 2.13 -2.06
N ASN A 35 -9.17 1.50 -3.17
CA ASN A 35 -8.38 0.43 -3.77
C ASN A 35 -7.01 0.92 -4.25
N ILE A 36 -6.94 2.11 -4.86
CA ILE A 36 -5.66 2.73 -5.26
C ILE A 36 -4.79 3.02 -4.05
N LYS A 37 -5.36 3.61 -3.01
CA LYS A 37 -4.66 3.87 -1.74
C LYS A 37 -4.04 2.59 -1.18
N ASP A 38 -4.80 1.51 -1.13
CA ASP A 38 -4.31 0.22 -0.62
C ASP A 38 -3.26 -0.38 -1.55
N GLY A 39 -3.43 -0.26 -2.86
CA GLY A 39 -2.45 -0.69 -3.85
C GLY A 39 -1.11 0.05 -3.70
N ILE A 40 -1.13 1.37 -3.55
CA ILE A 40 0.07 2.18 -3.31
C ILE A 40 0.72 1.82 -1.97
N LYS A 41 -0.09 1.66 -0.91
CA LYS A 41 0.40 1.23 0.39
C LYS A 41 1.09 -0.13 0.29
N ASN A 42 0.48 -1.09 -0.37
CA ASN A 42 1.05 -2.42 -0.55
C ASN A 42 2.35 -2.38 -1.37
N LYS A 43 2.40 -1.58 -2.44
CA LYS A 43 3.62 -1.38 -3.23
C LYS A 43 4.74 -0.78 -2.38
N LEU A 44 4.44 0.20 -1.54
CA LEU A 44 5.40 0.78 -0.60
C LEU A 44 5.90 -0.24 0.42
N LEU A 45 4.99 -0.99 1.04
CA LEU A 45 5.35 -2.04 2.00
C LEU A 45 6.21 -3.12 1.34
N GLU A 46 5.91 -3.48 0.11
CA GLU A 46 6.68 -4.46 -0.65
C GLU A 46 8.09 -3.96 -0.98
N THR A 47 8.23 -2.75 -1.49
CA THR A 47 9.54 -2.16 -1.84
C THR A 47 10.40 -1.85 -0.62
N SER A 48 9.80 -1.67 0.55
CA SER A 48 10.49 -1.36 1.81
C SER A 48 10.59 -2.57 2.75
N TYR A 49 10.20 -3.76 2.31
CA TYR A 49 10.13 -4.96 3.17
C TYR A 49 9.30 -4.77 4.45
N GLY A 50 8.19 -4.05 4.34
CA GLY A 50 7.26 -3.77 5.42
C GLY A 50 7.19 -2.30 5.83
N PRO A 51 6.64 -2.00 7.03
CA PRO A 51 6.44 -0.63 7.47
C PRO A 51 7.72 0.18 7.49
N ILE A 52 7.72 1.30 6.77
CA ILE A 52 8.89 2.20 6.61
C ILE A 52 9.32 2.79 7.96
N GLU A 53 8.38 2.94 8.89
CA GLU A 53 8.59 3.47 10.22
C GLU A 53 9.64 2.69 11.03
N ASN A 54 9.87 1.42 10.67
CA ASN A 54 10.80 0.52 11.35
C ASN A 54 12.13 0.35 10.62
N ILE A 55 12.43 1.20 9.62
CA ILE A 55 13.61 1.05 8.78
C ILE A 55 14.60 2.20 9.01
N ASN A 56 15.85 1.85 9.26
CA ASN A 56 16.97 2.78 9.27
C ASN A 56 17.87 2.50 8.06
N TYR A 57 18.15 3.53 7.27
CA TYR A 57 19.21 3.50 6.29
C TYR A 57 20.47 4.09 6.88
N THR A 58 21.51 3.32 6.89
CA THR A 58 22.79 3.71 7.43
C THR A 58 23.81 3.70 6.32
N HIS A 59 24.38 4.85 6.04
CA HIS A 59 25.48 4.99 5.10
C HIS A 59 26.79 4.90 5.88
N VAL A 60 27.58 3.86 5.60
CA VAL A 60 28.81 3.56 6.34
C VAL A 60 30.01 3.81 5.42
N ASN A 61 30.92 4.68 5.83
CA ASN A 61 32.15 4.98 5.13
C ASN A 61 33.36 4.43 5.90
N PHE A 62 34.18 3.62 5.22
CA PHE A 62 35.37 2.97 5.76
C PHE A 62 36.66 3.56 5.19
N SER A 63 36.73 4.82 4.85
CA SER A 63 37.80 5.46 4.07
C SER A 63 39.24 5.24 4.57
N LYS A 64 39.42 4.79 5.81
CA LYS A 64 40.75 4.56 6.42
C LYS A 64 40.83 3.22 7.17
N MET A 65 39.85 2.35 7.04
CA MET A 65 39.83 1.08 7.76
C MET A 65 40.58 0.00 6.98
N LYS A 66 41.35 -0.85 7.68
CA LYS A 66 41.95 -2.05 7.08
C LYS A 66 40.83 -3.02 6.67
N TYR A 67 40.98 -3.62 5.52
CA TYR A 67 39.95 -4.50 4.91
C TYR A 67 39.52 -5.65 5.82
N GLU A 68 40.43 -6.20 6.62
CA GLU A 68 40.17 -7.27 7.59
C GLU A 68 39.04 -6.92 8.60
N PHE A 69 38.83 -5.65 8.86
CA PHE A 69 37.84 -5.18 9.83
C PHE A 69 36.49 -4.80 9.20
N ILE A 70 36.42 -4.66 7.88
CA ILE A 70 35.19 -4.22 7.19
C ILE A 70 34.06 -5.23 7.41
N LYS A 71 34.29 -6.51 7.10
CA LYS A 71 33.27 -7.55 7.24
C LYS A 71 32.82 -7.77 8.70
N PRO A 72 33.70 -7.88 9.68
CA PRO A 72 33.29 -7.95 11.10
C PRO A 72 32.48 -6.73 11.55
N THR A 73 32.83 -5.55 11.06
CA THR A 73 32.10 -4.31 11.37
C THR A 73 30.70 -4.31 10.77
N LEU A 74 30.57 -4.70 9.48
CA LEU A 74 29.27 -4.84 8.82
C LEU A 74 28.40 -5.89 9.51
N LEU A 75 28.99 -7.02 9.91
CA LEU A 75 28.31 -8.05 10.70
C LEU A 75 27.81 -7.47 12.03
N LYS A 76 28.64 -6.72 12.73
CA LYS A 76 28.25 -6.10 14.00
C LYS A 76 27.13 -5.08 13.80
N LEU A 77 27.25 -4.20 12.81
CA LEU A 77 26.21 -3.21 12.49
C LEU A 77 24.89 -3.89 12.13
N SER A 78 24.93 -4.97 11.36
CA SER A 78 23.73 -5.72 10.96
C SER A 78 23.03 -6.45 12.11
N THR A 79 23.66 -6.55 13.28
CA THR A 79 23.09 -7.19 14.49
C THR A 79 22.66 -6.20 15.55
N ILE A 80 23.01 -4.91 15.43
CA ILE A 80 22.69 -3.89 16.42
C ILE A 80 21.20 -3.55 16.38
N GLY A 81 20.45 -4.05 17.36
CA GLY A 81 19.00 -3.77 17.46
C GLY A 81 18.16 -4.27 16.30
N ALA A 82 18.74 -5.06 15.40
CA ALA A 82 18.12 -5.50 14.17
C ALA A 82 17.64 -6.95 14.27
N GLU A 83 16.46 -7.21 13.76
CA GLU A 83 16.03 -8.57 13.41
C GLU A 83 16.42 -8.93 11.98
N PHE A 84 16.49 -7.93 11.12
CA PHE A 84 16.81 -8.04 9.70
C PHE A 84 17.73 -6.90 9.27
N ALA A 85 18.77 -7.21 8.53
CA ALA A 85 19.60 -6.22 7.87
C ALA A 85 19.97 -6.64 6.46
N GLU A 86 19.98 -5.67 5.56
CA GLU A 86 20.51 -5.79 4.20
C GLU A 86 21.72 -4.88 4.03
N ILE A 87 22.77 -5.42 3.43
CA ILE A 87 23.96 -4.67 3.08
C ILE A 87 24.04 -4.65 1.57
N HIS A 88 23.84 -3.46 1.00
CA HIS A 88 23.92 -3.28 -0.43
C HIS A 88 25.38 -3.10 -0.83
N VAL A 89 25.89 -4.09 -1.57
CA VAL A 89 27.25 -4.07 -2.13
C VAL A 89 27.09 -3.87 -3.64
N GLY A 90 27.50 -2.69 -4.12
CA GLY A 90 27.50 -2.45 -5.57
C GLY A 90 28.58 -3.33 -6.23
N LEU A 91 28.17 -4.14 -7.16
CA LEU A 91 29.10 -4.91 -7.99
C LEU A 91 29.46 -4.10 -9.25
N ASP A 92 30.31 -3.09 -9.12
CA ASP A 92 30.77 -2.33 -10.29
C ASP A 92 31.68 -3.17 -11.21
N ASN A 93 32.29 -4.23 -10.67
CA ASN A 93 33.21 -5.12 -11.38
C ASN A 93 33.00 -6.62 -11.06
N GLY A 94 31.80 -6.98 -10.59
CA GLY A 94 31.50 -8.37 -10.26
C GLY A 94 31.30 -9.21 -11.52
N LEU A 95 32.16 -10.17 -11.72
CA LEU A 95 31.99 -11.19 -12.74
C LEU A 95 30.91 -12.17 -12.31
N ILE A 96 29.77 -12.12 -12.96
CA ILE A 96 28.81 -13.21 -12.94
C ILE A 96 29.02 -13.99 -14.23
N GLY A 97 29.46 -15.24 -14.10
CA GLY A 97 29.87 -16.01 -15.24
C GLY A 97 31.11 -15.36 -15.91
N THR A 98 31.06 -15.11 -17.21
CA THR A 98 32.14 -14.51 -18.00
C THR A 98 31.92 -13.04 -18.36
N GLU A 99 30.77 -12.47 -18.01
CA GLU A 99 30.40 -11.08 -18.36
C GLU A 99 30.56 -10.11 -17.21
N GLN A 100 31.13 -8.94 -17.50
CA GLN A 100 31.11 -7.79 -16.57
C GLN A 100 29.75 -7.07 -16.66
N ASN A 101 28.93 -7.18 -15.63
CA ASN A 101 27.63 -6.51 -15.57
C ASN A 101 27.47 -5.79 -14.25
N LYS A 102 26.79 -4.64 -14.29
CA LYS A 102 26.37 -3.91 -13.09
C LYS A 102 25.13 -4.60 -12.49
N HIS A 103 25.36 -5.48 -11.53
CA HIS A 103 24.30 -6.09 -10.74
C HIS A 103 24.43 -5.67 -9.28
N VAL A 104 23.31 -5.59 -8.59
CA VAL A 104 23.30 -5.25 -7.15
C VAL A 104 23.41 -6.55 -6.36
N LEU A 105 24.50 -6.69 -5.62
CA LEU A 105 24.66 -7.76 -4.63
C LEU A 105 24.14 -7.28 -3.29
N ILE A 106 23.26 -8.04 -2.69
CA ILE A 106 22.63 -7.72 -1.41
C ILE A 106 22.98 -8.84 -0.43
N ALA A 107 23.82 -8.50 0.55
CA ALA A 107 24.14 -9.42 1.63
C ALA A 107 23.09 -9.29 2.74
N VAL A 108 22.45 -10.39 3.09
CA VAL A 108 21.38 -10.41 4.11
C VAL A 108 21.88 -11.03 5.41
N ASN A 109 21.42 -10.42 6.52
CA ASN A 109 21.59 -10.95 7.85
C ASN A 109 20.29 -10.80 8.64
N TYR A 110 19.69 -11.89 9.07
CA TYR A 110 18.51 -11.86 9.92
C TYR A 110 18.47 -13.05 10.88
N LYS A 111 17.90 -12.79 12.06
CA LYS A 111 17.74 -13.78 13.13
C LYS A 111 16.42 -14.54 12.99
N VAL A 112 15.42 -13.85 12.46
CA VAL A 112 14.06 -14.36 12.25
C VAL A 112 13.66 -14.06 10.81
N TYR A 113 12.80 -14.88 10.23
CA TYR A 113 12.29 -14.59 8.88
C TYR A 113 11.64 -13.20 8.86
N PRO A 114 11.97 -12.38 7.85
CA PRO A 114 11.34 -11.08 7.71
C PRO A 114 9.83 -11.27 7.50
N GLU A 115 9.04 -10.42 8.14
CA GLU A 115 7.58 -10.40 8.01
C GLU A 115 7.15 -10.25 6.54
N TRP A 116 7.88 -9.43 5.80
CA TRP A 116 7.70 -9.24 4.36
C TRP A 116 8.71 -10.05 3.57
N LYS A 117 8.18 -11.03 2.85
CA LYS A 117 8.99 -11.92 2.01
C LYS A 117 9.11 -11.34 0.61
N LEU A 118 10.31 -11.49 0.02
CA LEU A 118 10.52 -11.21 -1.39
C LEU A 118 9.58 -12.06 -2.25
N PRO A 119 9.02 -11.51 -3.34
CA PRO A 119 8.21 -12.30 -4.26
C PRO A 119 9.08 -13.36 -4.94
N LEU A 120 8.73 -14.63 -4.76
CA LEU A 120 9.42 -15.76 -5.37
C LEU A 120 8.67 -16.26 -6.59
N LEU A 121 9.39 -16.44 -7.70
CA LEU A 121 8.90 -17.17 -8.87
C LEU A 121 9.07 -18.68 -8.67
N SER A 122 10.14 -19.08 -8.00
CA SER A 122 10.42 -20.49 -7.69
C SER A 122 11.42 -20.62 -6.54
N GLY A 123 11.42 -21.78 -5.89
CA GLY A 123 12.38 -22.11 -4.83
C GLY A 123 12.02 -21.56 -3.45
N ASN A 124 13.05 -21.29 -2.65
CA ASN A 124 12.93 -20.91 -1.24
C ASN A 124 13.68 -19.62 -0.93
N ILE A 125 13.31 -18.96 0.17
CA ILE A 125 14.05 -17.82 0.72
C ILE A 125 15.20 -18.32 1.59
N ILE A 126 16.32 -17.58 1.59
CA ILE A 126 17.44 -17.82 2.51
C ILE A 126 16.91 -17.84 3.94
N SER A 127 17.23 -18.87 4.68
CA SER A 127 16.77 -19.04 6.06
C SER A 127 17.79 -18.49 7.07
N PRO A 128 17.37 -18.16 8.31
CA PRO A 128 18.28 -17.81 9.38
C PRO A 128 19.33 -18.91 9.68
N SER A 129 18.97 -20.19 9.47
CA SER A 129 19.90 -21.32 9.58
C SER A 129 20.96 -21.29 8.47
N ASP A 130 20.59 -20.95 7.23
CA ASP A 130 21.54 -20.87 6.13
C ASP A 130 22.60 -19.79 6.38
N ILE A 131 22.21 -18.69 7.03
CA ILE A 131 23.14 -17.62 7.41
C ILE A 131 24.09 -18.10 8.53
N ARG A 132 23.57 -18.75 9.57
CA ARG A 132 24.40 -19.29 10.65
C ARG A 132 25.36 -20.37 10.19
N ASP A 133 24.88 -21.26 9.31
CA ASP A 133 25.65 -22.37 8.78
C ASP A 133 26.61 -21.94 7.66
N GLN A 134 26.67 -20.66 7.32
CA GLN A 134 27.53 -20.08 6.29
C GLN A 134 27.35 -20.73 4.91
N LYS A 135 26.13 -21.15 4.60
CA LYS A 135 25.84 -21.82 3.33
C LYS A 135 26.03 -20.88 2.16
N LYS A 136 26.68 -21.34 1.12
CA LYS A 136 26.84 -20.62 -0.16
C LYS A 136 25.57 -20.71 -1.00
N TYR A 137 24.48 -20.15 -0.48
CA TYR A 137 23.18 -20.09 -1.12
C TYR A 137 22.94 -18.69 -1.67
N ILE A 138 22.26 -18.65 -2.82
CA ILE A 138 21.83 -17.37 -3.42
C ILE A 138 20.37 -17.44 -3.82
N MET A 139 19.72 -16.28 -3.74
CA MET A 139 18.50 -16.00 -4.47
C MET A 139 18.84 -15.00 -5.57
N ILE A 140 18.36 -15.21 -6.77
CA ILE A 140 18.68 -14.37 -7.93
C ILE A 140 17.43 -13.80 -8.56
N GLY A 141 17.51 -12.57 -9.04
CA GLY A 141 16.43 -11.91 -9.77
C GLY A 141 16.15 -12.59 -11.11
N ARG A 142 14.92 -12.46 -11.58
CA ARG A 142 14.44 -13.08 -12.83
C ARG A 142 15.29 -12.72 -14.05
N ASN A 143 15.71 -11.46 -14.17
CA ASN A 143 16.52 -11.02 -15.31
C ASN A 143 17.88 -11.71 -15.30
N ILE A 144 18.51 -11.83 -14.12
CA ILE A 144 19.79 -12.53 -13.95
C ILE A 144 19.63 -14.02 -14.27
N TYR A 145 18.58 -14.66 -13.76
CA TYR A 145 18.30 -16.06 -14.04
C TYR A 145 18.15 -16.34 -15.54
N ASN A 146 17.36 -15.51 -16.22
CA ASN A 146 17.14 -15.65 -17.67
C ASN A 146 18.43 -15.39 -18.48
N LYS A 147 19.17 -14.34 -18.11
CA LYS A 147 20.39 -13.93 -18.83
C LYS A 147 21.51 -14.97 -18.72
N PHE A 148 21.72 -15.50 -17.52
CA PHE A 148 22.79 -16.47 -17.24
C PHE A 148 22.33 -17.94 -17.28
N SER A 149 21.15 -18.22 -17.82
CA SER A 149 20.55 -19.56 -17.85
C SER A 149 21.51 -20.63 -18.46
N LYS A 150 22.31 -20.26 -19.45
CA LYS A 150 23.30 -21.17 -20.07
C LYS A 150 24.52 -21.45 -19.17
N GLN A 151 24.81 -20.61 -18.21
CA GLN A 151 25.94 -20.73 -17.28
C GLN A 151 25.53 -21.38 -15.95
N ILE A 152 24.23 -21.55 -15.74
CA ILE A 152 23.68 -22.23 -14.57
C ILE A 152 23.78 -23.73 -14.80
N THR A 153 24.65 -24.38 -14.03
CA THR A 153 24.84 -25.85 -14.06
C THR A 153 24.46 -26.41 -12.69
N ASN A 154 23.68 -27.49 -12.67
CA ASN A 154 23.22 -28.13 -11.41
C ASN A 154 22.62 -27.17 -10.40
N ASN A 155 21.86 -26.19 -10.88
CA ASN A 155 21.26 -25.12 -10.05
C ASN A 155 22.30 -24.27 -9.29
N SER A 156 23.50 -24.16 -9.82
CA SER A 156 24.60 -23.36 -9.27
C SER A 156 25.08 -22.31 -10.27
N LEU A 157 25.55 -21.19 -9.74
CA LEU A 157 26.12 -20.09 -10.52
C LEU A 157 27.47 -19.69 -9.94
N LEU A 158 28.44 -19.47 -10.83
CA LEU A 158 29.77 -18.97 -10.47
C LEU A 158 29.71 -17.44 -10.30
N ILE A 159 30.00 -16.96 -9.10
CA ILE A 159 30.12 -15.54 -8.83
C ILE A 159 31.58 -15.27 -8.41
N ASN A 160 32.30 -14.54 -9.24
CA ASN A 160 33.71 -14.22 -9.02
C ASN A 160 34.60 -15.47 -8.71
N GLY A 161 34.33 -16.56 -9.44
CA GLY A 161 35.07 -17.83 -9.29
C GLY A 161 34.66 -18.69 -8.09
N LEU A 162 33.65 -18.30 -7.35
CA LEU A 162 33.08 -19.11 -6.28
C LEU A 162 31.70 -19.63 -6.69
N GLU A 163 31.49 -20.91 -6.45
CA GLU A 163 30.22 -21.56 -6.76
C GLU A 163 29.19 -21.29 -5.65
N TYR A 164 28.00 -20.82 -6.05
CA TYR A 164 26.85 -20.60 -5.19
C TYR A 164 25.66 -21.41 -5.71
N LYS A 165 24.97 -22.09 -4.81
CA LYS A 165 23.74 -22.82 -5.15
C LYS A 165 22.56 -21.87 -5.16
N ILE A 166 21.83 -21.86 -6.27
CA ILE A 166 20.60 -21.10 -6.41
C ILE A 166 19.49 -21.82 -5.68
N ILE A 167 18.91 -21.18 -4.65
CA ILE A 167 17.79 -21.73 -3.88
C ILE A 167 16.46 -21.08 -4.22
N GLY A 168 16.46 -19.90 -4.84
CA GLY A 168 15.25 -19.20 -5.21
C GLY A 168 15.46 -18.21 -6.36
N VAL A 169 14.41 -17.99 -7.13
CA VAL A 169 14.35 -16.96 -8.17
C VAL A 169 13.32 -15.93 -7.75
N ILE A 170 13.76 -14.67 -7.65
CA ILE A 170 12.97 -13.53 -7.20
C ILE A 170 12.37 -12.82 -8.41
N GLY A 171 11.12 -12.39 -8.27
CA GLY A 171 10.42 -11.62 -9.28
C GLY A 171 8.94 -11.99 -9.37
N LYS A 172 8.23 -11.33 -10.28
CA LYS A 172 6.81 -11.59 -10.56
C LYS A 172 6.65 -12.02 -12.02
N LYS A 173 5.66 -12.89 -12.31
CA LYS A 173 5.48 -13.44 -13.68
C LYS A 173 5.20 -12.35 -14.71
N ASP A 174 4.34 -11.40 -14.38
CA ASP A 174 3.73 -10.48 -15.35
C ASP A 174 4.27 -9.04 -15.26
N LYS A 175 5.22 -8.77 -14.35
CA LYS A 175 5.76 -7.42 -14.11
C LYS A 175 7.24 -7.45 -13.82
N GLN A 176 7.91 -6.35 -14.20
CA GLN A 176 9.27 -6.07 -13.73
C GLN A 176 9.22 -5.59 -12.28
N THR A 177 10.18 -6.05 -11.49
CA THR A 177 10.35 -5.67 -10.08
C THR A 177 11.72 -5.07 -9.86
N ALA A 178 11.88 -4.29 -8.79
CA ALA A 178 13.16 -3.71 -8.41
C ALA A 178 14.24 -4.77 -8.09
N TRP A 179 13.82 -6.01 -7.85
CA TRP A 179 14.70 -7.11 -7.47
C TRP A 179 15.15 -7.98 -8.65
N ASP A 180 14.60 -7.75 -9.86
CA ASP A 180 14.85 -8.59 -11.02
C ASP A 180 16.34 -8.61 -11.43
N ASP A 181 17.11 -7.57 -11.08
CA ASP A 181 18.55 -7.44 -11.35
C ASP A 181 19.41 -7.55 -10.07
N SER A 182 18.88 -8.14 -9.00
CA SER A 182 19.55 -8.27 -7.70
C SER A 182 19.92 -9.72 -7.39
N ILE A 183 21.00 -9.88 -6.63
CA ILE A 183 21.45 -11.17 -6.09
C ILE A 183 21.48 -11.05 -4.58
N TYR A 184 20.83 -11.96 -3.91
CA TYR A 184 20.80 -12.04 -2.44
C TYR A 184 21.63 -13.21 -1.97
N LEU A 185 22.45 -12.99 -0.95
CA LEU A 185 23.25 -14.05 -0.33
C LEU A 185 23.40 -13.80 1.19
N PRO A 186 23.67 -14.85 1.99
CA PRO A 186 24.03 -14.67 3.38
C PRO A 186 25.29 -13.82 3.55
N ILE A 187 25.28 -12.85 4.48
CA ILE A 187 26.48 -12.03 4.75
C ILE A 187 27.67 -12.89 5.15
N SER A 188 27.42 -14.01 5.82
CA SER A 188 28.45 -14.98 6.22
C SER A 188 29.18 -15.60 5.02
N SER A 189 28.50 -15.77 3.91
CA SER A 189 29.06 -16.33 2.66
C SER A 189 29.57 -15.26 1.69
N LEU A 190 29.49 -13.97 2.04
CA LEU A 190 30.01 -12.87 1.24
C LEU A 190 31.55 -12.93 1.18
N PRO A 191 32.17 -13.04 -0.01
CA PRO A 191 33.62 -13.05 -0.13
C PRO A 191 34.22 -11.71 0.22
N ASP A 192 35.33 -11.71 0.96
CA ASP A 192 36.00 -10.48 1.38
C ASP A 192 36.43 -9.59 0.22
N LYS A 193 36.82 -10.21 -0.91
CA LYS A 193 37.21 -9.49 -2.13
C LYS A 193 36.11 -8.59 -2.73
N PHE A 194 34.84 -8.85 -2.45
CA PHE A 194 33.75 -7.95 -2.84
C PHE A 194 33.68 -6.69 -2.00
N LEU A 195 34.24 -6.73 -0.80
CA LEU A 195 34.27 -5.60 0.11
C LEU A 195 35.46 -4.64 -0.17
N PHE A 196 36.39 -5.04 -1.04
CA PHE A 196 37.60 -4.25 -1.32
C PHE A 196 37.40 -3.19 -2.40
N THR A 197 36.26 -3.26 -3.12
CA THR A 197 36.04 -2.41 -4.30
C THR A 197 35.39 -1.07 -3.97
N GLN A 198 34.84 -0.93 -2.76
CA GLN A 198 34.11 0.27 -2.39
C GLN A 198 34.48 0.79 -0.98
N PRO A 199 34.67 2.11 -0.81
CA PRO A 199 34.89 2.70 0.49
C PRO A 199 33.60 2.89 1.30
N THR A 200 32.45 2.75 0.66
CA THR A 200 31.15 3.08 1.26
C THR A 200 30.13 1.97 1.06
N TYR A 201 29.31 1.71 2.07
CA TYR A 201 28.26 0.72 2.08
C TYR A 201 26.95 1.31 2.56
N ASN A 202 25.87 0.92 1.92
CA ASN A 202 24.52 1.21 2.39
C ASN A 202 24.01 0.01 3.18
N VAL A 203 23.75 0.21 4.45
CA VAL A 203 23.20 -0.81 5.35
C VAL A 203 21.77 -0.42 5.69
N LEU A 204 20.82 -1.24 5.28
CA LEU A 204 19.43 -1.13 5.64
C LEU A 204 19.21 -2.00 6.88
N ILE A 205 18.74 -1.39 7.95
CA ILE A 205 18.47 -2.10 9.20
C ILE A 205 16.98 -2.00 9.51
N LYS A 206 16.33 -3.13 9.61
CA LYS A 206 14.93 -3.23 10.01
C LYS A 206 14.83 -3.71 11.43
N THR A 207 14.04 -3.00 12.22
CA THR A 207 13.79 -3.31 13.62
C THR A 207 12.35 -3.73 13.82
N ASN A 208 12.15 -4.75 14.63
CA ASN A 208 10.82 -5.13 15.10
C ASN A 208 10.75 -4.79 16.60
N GLY A 209 9.84 -3.90 16.99
CA GLY A 209 9.65 -3.53 18.39
C GLY A 209 10.68 -2.56 19.00
N THR A 210 11.79 -2.24 18.30
CA THR A 210 12.77 -1.24 18.76
C THR A 210 12.58 0.04 17.95
N SER A 211 12.48 1.20 18.63
CA SER A 211 12.31 2.47 17.91
C SER A 211 13.53 2.77 17.03
N PRO A 212 13.33 3.31 15.82
CA PRO A 212 14.41 3.68 14.92
C PRO A 212 15.44 4.63 15.55
N SER A 213 14.99 5.54 16.41
CA SER A 213 15.85 6.46 17.15
C SER A 213 16.84 5.74 18.08
N LYS A 214 16.38 4.70 18.77
CA LYS A 214 17.24 3.89 19.64
C LYS A 214 18.30 3.11 18.85
N VAL A 215 17.94 2.60 17.69
CA VAL A 215 18.91 1.93 16.80
C VAL A 215 19.94 2.93 16.26
N THR A 216 19.51 4.13 15.90
CA THR A 216 20.40 5.22 15.48
C THR A 216 21.40 5.54 16.59
N GLU A 217 20.94 5.67 17.82
CA GLU A 217 21.80 5.93 18.99
C GLU A 217 22.84 4.81 19.19
N LEU A 218 22.41 3.54 19.13
CA LEU A 218 23.30 2.38 19.25
C LEU A 218 24.36 2.34 18.15
N ILE A 219 23.98 2.66 16.90
CA ILE A 219 24.90 2.73 15.77
C ILE A 219 25.91 3.86 15.95
N GLN A 220 25.47 5.04 16.37
CA GLN A 220 26.34 6.18 16.64
C GLN A 220 27.30 5.88 17.81
N GLN A 221 26.82 5.24 18.85
CA GLN A 221 27.63 4.78 19.99
C GLN A 221 28.70 3.76 19.56
N TYR A 222 28.36 2.87 18.64
CA TYR A 222 29.32 1.94 18.05
C TYR A 222 30.37 2.66 17.19
N ALA A 223 29.92 3.59 16.33
CA ALA A 223 30.80 4.39 15.48
C ALA A 223 31.82 5.22 16.29
N SER A 224 31.38 5.84 17.39
CA SER A 224 32.27 6.65 18.24
C SER A 224 33.40 5.83 18.93
N LYS A 225 33.17 4.52 19.10
CA LYS A 225 34.14 3.59 19.68
C LYS A 225 35.05 2.90 18.67
N THR A 226 34.71 3.04 17.36
CA THR A 226 35.42 2.34 16.28
C THR A 226 36.21 3.36 15.45
N PRO A 227 37.56 3.31 15.47
CA PRO A 227 38.38 4.25 14.71
C PRO A 227 38.20 4.06 13.19
N ASN A 228 38.32 5.15 12.44
CA ASN A 228 38.32 5.14 10.97
C ASN A 228 36.98 4.73 10.32
N ILE A 229 35.90 4.89 11.03
CA ILE A 229 34.55 4.70 10.51
C ILE A 229 33.79 6.02 10.60
N THR A 230 33.11 6.38 9.50
CA THR A 230 32.13 7.48 9.52
C THR A 230 30.77 6.90 9.17
N ILE A 231 29.80 7.09 10.04
CA ILE A 231 28.46 6.57 9.85
C ILE A 231 27.48 7.74 9.80
N ASN A 232 26.79 7.86 8.67
CA ASN A 232 25.67 8.77 8.51
C ASN A 232 24.39 7.92 8.57
N VAL A 233 23.68 8.03 9.68
CA VAL A 233 22.36 7.42 9.79
C VAL A 233 21.34 8.42 9.24
N SER A 234 20.81 8.13 8.09
CA SER A 234 19.60 8.77 7.66
C SER A 234 18.46 7.87 8.11
N ASN A 235 17.70 8.32 9.12
CA ASN A 235 16.33 7.83 9.19
C ASN A 235 15.78 8.09 7.80
N ILE A 236 15.24 7.10 7.12
CA ILE A 236 14.46 7.43 5.96
C ILE A 236 13.31 8.29 6.48
N ALA A 237 13.54 9.58 6.47
CA ALA A 237 12.50 10.45 6.02
C ALA A 237 12.12 9.84 4.67
N VAL A 238 11.03 9.07 4.64
CA VAL A 238 10.40 8.47 3.47
C VAL A 238 10.79 9.34 2.31
N ASN A 239 11.55 8.80 1.38
CA ASN A 239 12.13 9.55 0.28
C ASN A 239 11.13 10.63 -0.09
N SER A 240 11.48 11.90 0.04
CA SER A 240 10.53 13.03 0.01
C SER A 240 9.65 12.98 -1.23
N GLN A 241 10.14 12.33 -2.27
CA GLN A 241 9.45 12.01 -3.49
C GLN A 241 8.28 11.03 -3.30
N TYR A 242 8.42 10.03 -2.43
CA TYR A 242 7.32 9.10 -2.09
C TYR A 242 6.30 9.76 -1.16
N GLN A 243 6.74 10.56 -0.19
CA GLN A 243 5.80 11.33 0.65
C GLN A 243 5.00 12.30 -0.20
N ASN A 244 5.64 13.04 -1.09
CA ASN A 244 4.96 13.97 -1.99
C ASN A 244 3.98 13.25 -2.92
N SER A 245 4.31 12.05 -3.40
CA SER A 245 3.40 11.24 -4.20
C SER A 245 2.20 10.75 -3.38
N ILE A 246 2.40 10.32 -2.14
CA ILE A 246 1.32 9.92 -1.23
C ILE A 246 0.43 11.12 -0.90
N TYR A 247 1.01 12.27 -0.56
CA TYR A 247 0.25 13.48 -0.32
C TYR A 247 -0.52 13.94 -1.56
N GLY A 248 0.10 13.86 -2.75
CA GLY A 248 -0.57 14.13 -4.01
C GLY A 248 -1.81 13.24 -4.22
N VAL A 249 -1.67 11.94 -4.02
CA VAL A 249 -2.79 10.99 -4.12
C VAL A 249 -3.86 11.24 -3.06
N LEU A 250 -3.47 11.57 -1.83
CA LEU A 250 -4.42 11.88 -0.76
C LEU A 250 -5.18 13.20 -1.03
N ILE A 251 -4.51 14.22 -1.55
CA ILE A 251 -5.14 15.50 -1.91
C ILE A 251 -6.11 15.30 -3.07
N VAL A 252 -5.68 14.67 -4.15
CA VAL A 252 -6.54 14.40 -5.31
C VAL A 252 -7.70 13.48 -4.93
N GLY A 253 -7.43 12.39 -4.20
CA GLY A 253 -8.47 11.48 -3.70
C GLY A 253 -9.45 12.18 -2.75
N GLY A 254 -8.95 13.04 -1.87
CA GLY A 254 -9.75 13.84 -0.95
C GLY A 254 -10.66 14.85 -1.67
N THR A 255 -10.15 15.53 -2.69
CA THR A 255 -10.96 16.46 -3.51
C THR A 255 -12.05 15.74 -4.30
N ILE A 256 -11.74 14.61 -4.90
CA ILE A 256 -12.72 13.79 -5.61
C ILE A 256 -13.80 13.29 -4.64
N LEU A 257 -13.42 12.83 -3.45
CA LEU A 257 -14.35 12.41 -2.41
C LEU A 257 -15.25 13.55 -1.95
N LEU A 258 -14.70 14.74 -1.78
CA LEU A 258 -15.46 15.94 -1.39
C LEU A 258 -16.49 16.31 -2.47
N VAL A 259 -16.10 16.28 -3.74
CA VAL A 259 -17.02 16.52 -4.88
C VAL A 259 -18.11 15.47 -4.92
N ALA A 260 -17.78 14.19 -4.69
CA ALA A 260 -18.77 13.11 -4.63
C ALA A 260 -19.79 13.33 -3.49
N ILE A 261 -19.32 13.74 -2.30
CA ILE A 261 -20.20 14.06 -1.17
C ILE A 261 -21.12 15.25 -1.48
N LEU A 262 -20.58 16.34 -2.06
CA LEU A 262 -21.37 17.50 -2.45
C LEU A 262 -22.46 17.12 -3.49
N ASN A 263 -22.12 16.28 -4.44
CA ASN A 263 -23.09 15.77 -5.42
C ASN A 263 -24.20 14.96 -4.74
N LEU A 264 -23.84 14.10 -3.78
CA LEU A 264 -24.82 13.34 -3.00
C LEU A 264 -25.75 14.24 -2.19
N ILE A 265 -25.21 15.30 -1.57
CA ILE A 265 -26.00 16.28 -0.83
C ILE A 265 -27.04 16.93 -1.75
N ASN A 266 -26.63 17.38 -2.92
CA ASN A 266 -27.51 18.01 -3.88
C ASN A 266 -28.61 17.08 -4.36
N LEU A 267 -28.26 15.85 -4.77
CA LEU A 267 -29.21 14.85 -5.25
C LEU A 267 -30.19 14.40 -4.19
N SER A 268 -29.71 14.16 -2.95
CA SER A 268 -30.56 13.75 -1.83
C SER A 268 -31.53 14.85 -1.44
N SER A 269 -31.08 16.10 -1.44
CA SER A 269 -31.91 17.27 -1.16
C SER A 269 -32.99 17.46 -2.22
N PHE A 270 -32.62 17.35 -3.50
CA PHE A 270 -33.57 17.43 -4.63
C PHE A 270 -34.66 16.37 -4.54
N TRP A 271 -34.26 15.11 -4.30
CA TRP A 271 -35.22 14.00 -4.14
C TRP A 271 -36.20 14.23 -2.99
N LEU A 272 -35.70 14.72 -1.87
CA LEU A 272 -36.55 15.00 -0.73
C LEU A 272 -37.54 16.14 -1.01
N TYR A 273 -37.09 17.14 -1.77
CA TYR A 273 -37.91 18.29 -2.15
C TYR A 273 -39.02 17.88 -3.12
N GLU A 274 -38.77 16.98 -4.08
CA GLU A 274 -39.82 16.45 -4.97
C GLU A 274 -40.92 15.69 -4.20
N ARG A 275 -40.54 15.03 -3.10
CA ARG A 275 -41.49 14.27 -2.27
C ARG A 275 -42.13 15.08 -1.16
N HIS A 276 -41.91 16.38 -1.10
CA HIS A 276 -42.46 17.26 -0.07
C HIS A 276 -43.97 17.12 0.05
N ARG A 277 -44.72 17.10 -1.06
CA ARG A 277 -46.18 16.95 -1.07
C ARG A 277 -46.61 15.61 -0.48
N GLU A 278 -45.94 14.53 -0.79
CA GLU A 278 -46.21 13.19 -0.26
C GLU A 278 -46.07 13.16 1.27
N PHE A 279 -44.99 13.73 1.78
CA PHE A 279 -44.74 13.79 3.23
C PHE A 279 -45.72 14.70 3.96
N SER A 280 -46.07 15.82 3.37
CA SER A 280 -47.08 16.73 3.92
C SER A 280 -48.46 16.06 4.00
N LEU A 281 -48.91 15.34 2.98
CA LEU A 281 -50.13 14.57 3.00
C LEU A 281 -50.12 13.47 4.06
N LYS A 282 -49.01 12.75 4.22
CA LYS A 282 -48.86 11.73 5.26
C LYS A 282 -48.98 12.33 6.65
N MET A 283 -48.45 13.54 6.89
CA MET A 283 -48.57 14.25 8.16
C MET A 283 -50.03 14.68 8.44
N ILE A 284 -50.74 15.17 7.42
CA ILE A 284 -52.17 15.54 7.55
C ILE A 284 -53.00 14.30 7.89
N LEU A 285 -52.66 13.14 7.36
CA LEU A 285 -53.31 11.86 7.67
C LEU A 285 -52.84 11.23 8.99
N GLY A 286 -52.11 11.96 9.83
CA GLY A 286 -51.72 11.54 11.16
C GLY A 286 -50.40 10.78 11.29
N ALA A 287 -49.55 10.79 10.25
CA ALA A 287 -48.21 10.23 10.39
C ALA A 287 -47.35 11.10 11.31
N THR A 288 -46.69 10.48 12.28
CA THR A 288 -45.77 11.18 13.17
C THR A 288 -44.45 11.53 12.43
N LYS A 289 -43.84 12.64 12.84
CA LYS A 289 -42.55 13.09 12.29
C LYS A 289 -41.50 11.97 12.30
N GLY A 290 -41.40 11.19 13.38
CA GLY A 290 -40.47 10.07 13.52
C GLY A 290 -40.72 8.95 12.51
N LYS A 291 -41.98 8.67 12.13
CA LYS A 291 -42.28 7.68 11.09
C LYS A 291 -41.79 8.12 9.73
N ILE A 292 -41.90 9.41 9.39
CA ILE A 292 -41.42 9.96 8.14
C ILE A 292 -39.88 9.92 8.06
N ILE A 293 -39.22 10.33 9.15
CA ILE A 293 -37.75 10.25 9.26
C ILE A 293 -37.29 8.82 9.06
N LEU A 294 -37.89 7.86 9.75
CA LEU A 294 -37.52 6.45 9.63
C LEU A 294 -37.77 5.92 8.22
N GLU A 295 -38.83 6.30 7.57
CA GLU A 295 -39.15 5.93 6.18
C GLU A 295 -38.08 6.42 5.24
N VAL A 296 -37.69 7.68 5.32
CA VAL A 296 -36.62 8.28 4.51
C VAL A 296 -35.28 7.58 4.73
N ILE A 297 -34.90 7.34 5.99
CA ILE A 297 -33.65 6.65 6.32
C ILE A 297 -33.63 5.22 5.77
N CYS A 298 -34.74 4.48 5.89
CA CYS A 298 -34.85 3.13 5.34
C CYS A 298 -34.76 3.11 3.80
N GLU A 299 -35.38 4.06 3.11
CA GLU A 299 -35.30 4.17 1.66
C GLU A 299 -33.87 4.51 1.21
N LEU A 300 -33.22 5.47 1.86
CA LEU A 300 -31.83 5.82 1.60
C LEU A 300 -30.88 4.62 1.85
N PHE A 301 -31.11 3.86 2.90
CA PHE A 301 -30.35 2.65 3.19
C PHE A 301 -30.45 1.62 2.04
N ILE A 302 -31.68 1.35 1.58
CA ILE A 302 -31.92 0.40 0.48
C ILE A 302 -31.25 0.89 -0.82
N MET A 303 -31.40 2.19 -1.15
CA MET A 303 -30.76 2.79 -2.32
C MET A 303 -29.24 2.71 -2.23
N THR A 304 -28.65 2.99 -1.06
CA THR A 304 -27.21 2.91 -0.85
C THR A 304 -26.70 1.48 -1.05
N VAL A 305 -27.35 0.49 -0.44
CA VAL A 305 -26.97 -0.94 -0.60
C VAL A 305 -27.04 -1.34 -2.09
N ALA A 306 -28.12 -1.02 -2.78
CA ALA A 306 -28.30 -1.34 -4.20
C ALA A 306 -27.23 -0.65 -5.06
N SER A 307 -26.98 0.63 -4.82
CA SER A 307 -26.01 1.42 -5.59
C SER A 307 -24.57 0.96 -5.37
N VAL A 308 -24.17 0.65 -4.15
CA VAL A 308 -22.84 0.09 -3.84
C VAL A 308 -22.67 -1.27 -4.52
N SER A 309 -23.69 -2.12 -4.47
CA SER A 309 -23.64 -3.43 -5.13
C SER A 309 -23.45 -3.32 -6.65
N ILE A 310 -24.14 -2.38 -7.30
CA ILE A 310 -24.00 -2.13 -8.75
C ILE A 310 -22.63 -1.49 -9.05
N ALA A 311 -22.15 -0.60 -8.19
CA ALA A 311 -20.88 0.11 -8.35
C ALA A 311 -19.65 -0.80 -8.28
N LEU A 312 -19.76 -2.01 -7.74
CA LEU A 312 -18.66 -2.99 -7.69
C LEU A 312 -18.11 -3.32 -9.08
N LEU A 313 -18.98 -3.47 -10.09
CA LEU A 313 -18.57 -3.81 -11.46
C LEU A 313 -17.74 -2.68 -12.12
N PRO A 314 -18.25 -1.44 -12.24
CA PRO A 314 -17.45 -0.35 -12.77
C PRO A 314 -16.24 -0.02 -11.88
N GLY A 315 -16.36 -0.12 -10.55
CA GLY A 315 -15.25 0.08 -9.62
C GLY A 315 -14.10 -0.89 -9.86
N LEU A 316 -14.38 -2.17 -10.13
CA LEU A 316 -13.38 -3.15 -10.53
C LEU A 316 -12.74 -2.83 -11.89
N ALA A 317 -13.55 -2.44 -12.88
CA ALA A 317 -13.06 -2.11 -14.20
C ALA A 317 -12.11 -0.90 -14.17
N PHE A 318 -12.51 0.18 -13.50
CA PHE A 318 -11.66 1.36 -13.31
C PHE A 318 -10.42 1.05 -12.50
N SER A 319 -10.54 0.27 -11.42
CA SER A 319 -9.39 -0.14 -10.61
C SER A 319 -8.36 -0.90 -11.46
N LYS A 320 -8.78 -1.83 -12.32
CA LYS A 320 -7.88 -2.55 -13.24
C LYS A 320 -7.21 -1.64 -14.26
N ALA A 321 -7.93 -0.67 -14.83
CA ALA A 321 -7.36 0.30 -15.76
C ALA A 321 -6.29 1.16 -15.06
N LEU A 322 -6.53 1.59 -13.83
CA LEU A 322 -5.61 2.42 -13.06
C LEU A 322 -4.39 1.63 -12.55
N VAL A 323 -4.50 0.33 -12.30
CA VAL A 323 -3.35 -0.57 -12.06
C VAL A 323 -2.33 -0.43 -13.17
N TYR A 324 -2.79 -0.44 -14.42
CA TYR A 324 -1.92 -0.31 -15.58
C TYR A 324 -1.27 1.07 -15.68
N ILE A 325 -2.02 2.14 -15.37
CA ILE A 325 -1.54 3.53 -15.46
C ILE A 325 -0.53 3.85 -14.34
N PHE A 326 -0.79 3.41 -13.11
CA PHE A 326 0.03 3.72 -11.94
C PHE A 326 1.06 2.65 -11.60
N ASP A 327 1.19 1.62 -12.44
CA ASP A 327 2.10 0.48 -12.20
C ASP A 327 1.96 -0.14 -10.80
N ILE A 328 0.71 -0.31 -10.36
CA ILE A 328 0.37 -0.92 -9.08
C ILE A 328 0.21 -2.43 -9.29
N ASP A 329 0.77 -3.25 -8.41
CA ASP A 329 0.88 -4.70 -8.64
C ASP A 329 -0.44 -5.47 -8.66
N SER A 330 -1.36 -5.11 -7.81
CA SER A 330 -2.72 -5.67 -7.81
C SER A 330 -3.65 -4.82 -6.98
N ILE A 331 -4.85 -4.63 -7.47
CA ILE A 331 -5.93 -4.08 -6.68
C ILE A 331 -6.84 -5.23 -6.28
N ILE A 332 -6.85 -5.52 -4.99
CA ILE A 332 -7.73 -6.53 -4.40
C ILE A 332 -8.95 -5.80 -3.85
N LEU A 333 -10.13 -6.22 -4.26
CA LEU A 333 -11.37 -5.78 -3.60
C LEU A 333 -11.37 -6.28 -2.16
N SER A 334 -11.07 -5.38 -1.23
CA SER A 334 -11.17 -5.67 0.18
C SER A 334 -12.61 -5.48 0.65
N LEU A 335 -13.11 -6.41 1.44
CA LEU A 335 -14.41 -6.27 2.12
C LEU A 335 -14.44 -4.99 2.96
N SER A 336 -13.31 -4.61 3.55
CA SER A 336 -13.14 -3.37 4.30
C SER A 336 -13.43 -2.13 3.44
N ASN A 337 -12.96 -2.10 2.17
CA ASN A 337 -13.19 -0.99 1.26
C ASN A 337 -14.66 -0.89 0.85
N ILE A 338 -15.32 -2.03 0.65
CA ILE A 338 -16.75 -2.08 0.34
C ILE A 338 -17.57 -1.54 1.53
N LEU A 339 -17.28 -2.01 2.74
CA LEU A 339 -17.95 -1.56 3.95
C LEU A 339 -17.67 -0.08 4.24
N SER A 340 -16.44 0.39 4.06
CA SER A 340 -16.08 1.80 4.21
C SER A 340 -16.80 2.67 3.20
N THR A 341 -16.91 2.24 1.95
CA THR A 341 -17.69 2.94 0.90
C THR A 341 -19.15 3.03 1.28
N PHE A 342 -19.74 1.92 1.72
CA PHE A 342 -21.14 1.90 2.17
C PHE A 342 -21.36 2.86 3.34
N LEU A 343 -20.52 2.82 4.37
CA LEU A 343 -20.62 3.69 5.53
C LEU A 343 -20.46 5.17 5.14
N LEU A 344 -19.46 5.50 4.34
CA LEU A 344 -19.22 6.88 3.89
C LEU A 344 -20.42 7.42 3.09
N LEU A 345 -20.95 6.64 2.15
CA LEU A 345 -22.12 7.02 1.36
C LEU A 345 -23.34 7.16 2.24
N PHE A 346 -23.63 6.17 3.07
CA PHE A 346 -24.83 6.19 3.93
C PHE A 346 -24.80 7.35 4.93
N LEU A 347 -23.68 7.55 5.61
CA LEU A 347 -23.54 8.66 6.56
C LEU A 347 -23.64 10.01 5.85
N SER A 348 -23.00 10.18 4.70
CA SER A 348 -23.07 11.41 3.92
C SER A 348 -24.50 11.73 3.49
N THR A 349 -25.26 10.71 3.03
CA THR A 349 -26.65 10.89 2.63
C THR A 349 -27.57 11.20 3.81
N VAL A 350 -27.39 10.52 4.94
CA VAL A 350 -28.17 10.82 6.15
C VAL A 350 -27.92 12.26 6.62
N ILE A 351 -26.65 12.68 6.67
CA ILE A 351 -26.29 14.06 7.05
C ILE A 351 -26.91 15.08 6.09
N SER A 352 -26.83 14.81 4.78
CA SER A 352 -27.35 15.72 3.75
C SER A 352 -28.87 15.93 3.81
N VAL A 353 -29.59 14.91 4.28
CA VAL A 353 -31.07 14.92 4.34
C VAL A 353 -31.58 15.56 5.62
N ILE A 354 -30.79 15.65 6.68
CA ILE A 354 -31.23 16.19 7.99
C ILE A 354 -31.79 17.60 7.82
N TRP A 355 -31.10 18.48 7.12
CA TRP A 355 -31.52 19.89 7.02
C TRP A 355 -32.77 20.10 6.14
N PRO A 356 -32.87 19.56 4.91
CA PRO A 356 -34.08 19.62 4.10
C PRO A 356 -35.29 18.94 4.81
N LEU A 357 -35.05 17.81 5.46
CA LEU A 357 -36.10 17.08 6.16
C LEU A 357 -36.66 17.89 7.31
N LYS A 358 -35.81 18.59 8.09
CA LYS A 358 -36.24 19.48 9.15
C LYS A 358 -37.14 20.61 8.62
N THR A 359 -36.80 21.18 7.46
CA THR A 359 -37.62 22.24 6.82
C THR A 359 -38.98 21.74 6.35
N ILE A 360 -39.04 20.47 5.87
CA ILE A 360 -40.30 19.86 5.43
C ILE A 360 -41.22 19.47 6.62
N ILE A 361 -40.62 19.00 7.70
CA ILE A 361 -41.37 18.51 8.88
C ILE A 361 -41.85 19.64 9.77
N THR A 362 -41.32 20.86 9.63
CA THR A 362 -41.81 22.08 10.30
C THR A 362 -42.53 22.98 9.29
N PRO A 363 -43.73 22.61 8.83
CA PRO A 363 -44.44 23.43 7.87
C PRO A 363 -44.85 24.76 8.53
N ASP A 364 -44.39 25.85 7.93
CA ASP A 364 -44.91 27.17 8.24
C ASP A 364 -46.32 27.24 7.63
N PHE A 365 -47.34 26.98 8.45
CA PHE A 365 -48.74 27.00 8.03
C PHE A 365 -49.13 28.32 7.37
N SER A 366 -48.40 29.40 7.62
CA SER A 366 -48.59 30.71 7.00
C SER A 366 -48.29 30.76 5.49
N ARG A 367 -47.47 29.83 4.95
CA ARG A 367 -47.17 29.75 3.51
C ARG A 367 -48.20 28.97 2.70
N ILE A 368 -48.93 28.03 3.33
CA ILE A 368 -49.93 27.22 2.64
C ILE A 368 -51.17 28.04 2.30
N THR A 369 -51.47 29.08 3.10
CA THR A 369 -52.60 29.97 2.87
C THR A 369 -52.37 31.07 1.85
N ARG A 370 -51.09 31.31 1.41
CA ARG A 370 -50.74 32.31 0.38
C ARG A 370 -50.64 31.77 -1.04
N MET A 371 -50.83 30.46 -1.27
CA MET A 371 -50.86 29.88 -2.60
C MET A 371 -52.31 29.54 -3.01
N ARG A 372 -53.17 30.54 -2.99
CA ARG A 372 -54.44 30.56 -3.72
C ARG A 372 -54.32 31.54 -4.88
#